data_94ac9bdbb9b6e37b83be854064390100
#
_entry.id   94ac9bdbb9b6e37b83be854064390100
#
_cell.length_a   1.000
_cell.length_b   1.000
_cell.length_c   1.000
_cell.angle_alpha   90.00
_cell.angle_beta   90.00
_cell.angle_gamma   90.00
#
_symmetry.space_group_name_H-M   'P 1'
#
loop_
_entity.id
_entity.type
_entity.pdbx_description
1 polymer ?
#
loop_
_entity_poly.entity_id
_entity_poly.type
_entity_poly.pdbx_seq_one_letter_code
_entity_poly.pdbx_strand_id
1 'polypeptide(L)'
;ERQQRLLEIPGVMLSDIEIRSYTLENAASHLIGYVQSVTAEDLENHAGEGYSANSVIGRSGVEGLFEKELKGKDGCEISIVDENGITKEVVASIIKEDGKDIQLTIDSELQKNLYERFKDDRGCSVAMNPYTGEVLALVSTPAFDNNDFITGMSSEQWTALNEDENKPLYNRFRQIWCPGSTFKPIIAGIGLKTGTVNPSEDFGNEGLSWQKDSSWGSYQVTTLHAYEPVTMENAIIYSDNIYFAKAALKIGADNLKNSLDEIGFNQKIPFEITMSESQYSNSDKIETEIQLADSGYGQGQILVNPLHLASIYTAFVNDGNIIKPYLRYQDNAKGEVWISEAFKAEDVSEVLKGVKGVINNPEGTGYTAHRDDVVLAGKTGTAEIKATKEDTSGTEIGWFSIFTTDQTAEKPVLIVSMVENVKGIGGSGYVVQKDTEVLNDYFERK
;
A
#
# COMPACT_ATOMS: atom_id res chain seq x y z
N GLU A 1 26.45 -26.46 24.62
CA GLU A 1 26.06 -27.78 25.14
C GLU A 1 25.57 -28.76 24.05
N ARG A 2 24.61 -28.34 23.20
CA ARG A 2 24.04 -29.17 22.12
C ARG A 2 25.11 -29.57 21.07
N GLN A 3 25.92 -28.59 20.67
CA GLN A 3 27.01 -28.76 19.70
C GLN A 3 28.09 -29.74 20.21
N GLN A 4 28.51 -29.62 21.47
CA GLN A 4 29.47 -30.55 22.10
C GLN A 4 28.95 -31.98 22.14
N ARG A 5 27.68 -32.19 22.48
CA ARG A 5 27.05 -33.50 22.50
C ARG A 5 26.96 -34.16 21.13
N LEU A 6 26.78 -33.36 20.06
CA LEU A 6 26.76 -33.88 18.69
C LEU A 6 28.15 -34.28 18.21
N LEU A 7 29.22 -33.57 18.61
CA LEU A 7 30.61 -33.91 18.27
C LEU A 7 31.14 -35.17 19.02
N GLU A 8 30.46 -35.58 20.09
CA GLU A 8 30.78 -36.85 20.77
C GLU A 8 30.27 -38.10 20.02
N ILE A 9 29.41 -37.90 18.99
CA ILE A 9 28.85 -39.00 18.19
C ILE A 9 29.85 -39.32 17.05
N PRO A 10 30.41 -40.56 16.98
CA PRO A 10 31.32 -40.93 15.92
C PRO A 10 30.71 -40.76 14.55
N GLY A 11 31.44 -40.08 13.63
CA GLY A 11 31.00 -39.82 12.25
C GLY A 11 30.17 -38.57 12.08
N VAL A 12 29.88 -37.78 13.12
CA VAL A 12 29.25 -36.46 13.02
C VAL A 12 30.34 -35.43 12.85
N MET A 13 30.17 -34.60 11.81
CA MET A 13 30.96 -33.39 11.53
C MET A 13 30.02 -32.19 11.54
N LEU A 14 30.42 -31.10 12.17
CA LEU A 14 29.75 -29.85 12.16
C LEU A 14 30.56 -28.86 11.34
N SER A 15 29.90 -28.12 10.44
CA SER A 15 30.48 -27.02 9.68
C SER A 15 29.60 -25.80 9.83
N ASP A 16 30.21 -24.63 9.90
CA ASP A 16 29.51 -23.35 9.82
C ASP A 16 29.16 -23.06 8.36
N ILE A 17 27.94 -22.54 8.15
CA ILE A 17 27.49 -22.07 6.85
C ILE A 17 26.97 -20.63 7.01
N GLU A 18 27.21 -19.81 6.00
CA GLU A 18 26.62 -18.49 5.91
C GLU A 18 25.18 -18.63 5.39
N ILE A 19 24.26 -17.95 6.06
CA ILE A 19 22.83 -17.93 5.69
C ILE A 19 22.33 -16.49 5.58
N ARG A 20 21.29 -16.28 4.78
CA ARG A 20 20.58 -15.02 4.74
C ARG A 20 19.95 -14.73 6.11
N SER A 21 20.03 -13.49 6.57
CA SER A 21 19.40 -13.03 7.81
C SER A 21 18.63 -11.73 7.56
N TYR A 22 17.39 -11.70 8.03
CA TYR A 22 16.47 -10.57 7.83
C TYR A 22 16.33 -9.79 9.12
N THR A 23 16.99 -8.63 9.20
CA THR A 23 17.10 -7.81 10.41
C THR A 23 15.87 -6.99 10.74
N LEU A 24 14.94 -6.82 9.78
CA LEU A 24 13.64 -6.18 10.00
C LEU A 24 12.55 -7.18 10.39
N GLU A 25 12.85 -8.49 10.33
CA GLU A 25 11.95 -9.57 10.73
C GLU A 25 10.54 -9.39 10.17
N ASN A 26 9.52 -9.59 10.99
CA ASN A 26 8.12 -9.47 10.61
C ASN A 26 7.76 -8.11 10.01
N ALA A 27 8.43 -7.02 10.41
CA ALA A 27 8.09 -5.67 9.98
C ALA A 27 8.26 -5.45 8.46
N ALA A 28 9.11 -6.25 7.80
CA ALA A 28 9.35 -6.13 6.37
C ALA A 28 9.21 -7.45 5.61
N SER A 29 8.63 -8.49 6.21
CA SER A 29 8.58 -9.83 5.62
C SER A 29 7.92 -9.86 4.24
N HIS A 30 6.78 -9.18 4.07
CA HIS A 30 6.07 -9.09 2.80
C HIS A 30 6.79 -8.24 1.75
N LEU A 31 7.57 -7.26 2.19
CA LEU A 31 8.35 -6.38 1.31
C LEU A 31 9.63 -7.07 0.85
N ILE A 32 10.42 -7.56 1.79
CA ILE A 32 11.72 -8.17 1.51
C ILE A 32 11.55 -9.57 0.91
N GLY A 33 10.59 -10.33 1.43
CA GLY A 33 10.44 -11.73 1.03
C GLY A 33 11.50 -12.62 1.68
N TYR A 34 11.78 -13.74 1.06
CA TYR A 34 12.74 -14.73 1.56
C TYR A 34 13.37 -15.52 0.43
N VAL A 35 14.52 -16.12 0.72
CA VAL A 35 15.17 -17.13 -0.13
C VAL A 35 14.86 -18.53 0.38
N GLN A 36 14.87 -19.51 -0.52
CA GLN A 36 14.79 -20.94 -0.18
C GLN A 36 15.72 -21.75 -1.07
N SER A 37 16.03 -22.99 -0.65
CA SER A 37 16.72 -23.94 -1.49
C SER A 37 15.98 -24.13 -2.81
N VAL A 38 16.74 -24.26 -3.90
CA VAL A 38 16.19 -24.56 -5.22
C VAL A 38 15.51 -25.94 -5.23
N THR A 39 14.43 -26.05 -5.98
CA THR A 39 13.75 -27.31 -6.26
C THR A 39 14.22 -27.89 -7.60
N ALA A 40 13.83 -29.13 -7.90
CA ALA A 40 14.08 -29.70 -9.23
C ALA A 40 13.42 -28.87 -10.35
N GLU A 41 12.23 -28.33 -10.10
CA GLU A 41 11.50 -27.45 -11.02
C GLU A 41 12.25 -26.12 -11.24
N ASP A 42 12.84 -25.55 -10.19
CA ASP A 42 13.66 -24.34 -10.33
C ASP A 42 14.87 -24.59 -11.22
N LEU A 43 15.54 -25.73 -11.08
CA LEU A 43 16.69 -26.09 -11.89
C LEU A 43 16.33 -26.27 -13.37
N GLU A 44 15.11 -26.78 -13.67
CA GLU A 44 14.60 -26.88 -15.03
C GLU A 44 14.25 -25.51 -15.61
N ASN A 45 13.53 -24.69 -14.83
CA ASN A 45 13.06 -23.37 -15.28
C ASN A 45 14.19 -22.36 -15.45
N HIS A 46 15.29 -22.53 -14.71
CA HIS A 46 16.47 -21.65 -14.72
C HIS A 46 17.72 -22.36 -15.28
N ALA A 47 17.52 -23.33 -16.20
CA ALA A 47 18.63 -24.07 -16.80
C ALA A 47 19.65 -23.13 -17.48
N GLY A 48 20.92 -23.28 -17.12
CA GLY A 48 22.00 -22.44 -17.64
C GLY A 48 22.18 -21.08 -16.94
N GLU A 49 21.35 -20.76 -15.92
CA GLU A 49 21.49 -19.54 -15.13
C GLU A 49 22.44 -19.70 -13.92
N GLY A 50 23.16 -20.83 -13.82
CA GLY A 50 24.18 -21.08 -12.79
C GLY A 50 23.63 -21.54 -11.44
N TYR A 51 22.44 -22.12 -11.39
CA TYR A 51 21.91 -22.79 -10.19
C TYR A 51 22.38 -24.23 -10.12
N SER A 52 22.64 -24.67 -8.89
CA SER A 52 22.93 -26.06 -8.51
C SER A 52 21.96 -26.54 -7.44
N ALA A 53 22.00 -27.82 -7.13
CA ALA A 53 21.14 -28.39 -6.06
C ALA A 53 21.38 -27.78 -4.66
N ASN A 54 22.51 -27.09 -4.47
CA ASN A 54 22.87 -26.43 -3.20
C ASN A 54 22.62 -24.93 -3.23
N SER A 55 22.10 -24.39 -4.33
CA SER A 55 21.79 -22.97 -4.46
C SER A 55 20.52 -22.61 -3.69
N VAL A 56 20.39 -21.32 -3.38
CA VAL A 56 19.15 -20.71 -2.92
C VAL A 56 18.60 -19.78 -4.00
N ILE A 57 17.30 -19.51 -3.96
CA ILE A 57 16.62 -18.62 -4.90
C ILE A 57 15.61 -17.75 -4.15
N GLY A 58 15.52 -16.47 -4.52
CA GLY A 58 14.52 -15.54 -3.98
C GLY A 58 13.10 -15.93 -4.41
N ARG A 59 12.21 -16.11 -3.43
CA ARG A 59 10.82 -16.59 -3.66
C ARG A 59 9.81 -15.48 -3.80
N SER A 60 10.00 -14.39 -3.11
CA SER A 60 9.03 -13.29 -3.08
C SER A 60 9.69 -11.96 -2.73
N GLY A 61 8.92 -10.88 -2.79
CA GLY A 61 9.38 -9.55 -2.40
C GLY A 61 10.61 -9.08 -3.17
N VAL A 62 11.46 -8.34 -2.50
CA VAL A 62 12.72 -7.79 -3.03
C VAL A 62 13.71 -8.90 -3.39
N GLU A 63 13.75 -9.99 -2.61
CA GLU A 63 14.62 -11.13 -2.89
C GLU A 63 14.30 -11.77 -4.26
N GLY A 64 13.02 -11.99 -4.55
CA GLY A 64 12.61 -12.50 -5.87
C GLY A 64 12.73 -11.45 -6.99
N LEU A 65 12.43 -10.18 -6.68
CA LEU A 65 12.46 -9.09 -7.66
C LEU A 65 13.87 -8.83 -8.19
N PHE A 66 14.86 -8.83 -7.31
CA PHE A 66 16.26 -8.53 -7.65
C PHE A 66 17.16 -9.77 -7.63
N GLU A 67 16.60 -10.97 -7.69
CA GLU A 67 17.34 -12.25 -7.66
C GLU A 67 18.57 -12.25 -8.57
N LYS A 68 18.44 -11.79 -9.81
CA LYS A 68 19.55 -11.77 -10.79
C LYS A 68 20.73 -10.88 -10.38
N GLU A 69 20.46 -9.83 -9.60
CA GLU A 69 21.48 -8.93 -9.10
C GLU A 69 22.05 -9.41 -7.76
N LEU A 70 21.20 -9.95 -6.88
CA LEU A 70 21.55 -10.39 -5.54
C LEU A 70 22.35 -11.71 -5.53
N LYS A 71 22.08 -12.60 -6.49
CA LYS A 71 22.62 -13.96 -6.52
C LYS A 71 24.15 -14.04 -6.69
N GLY A 72 24.76 -13.17 -7.49
CA GLY A 72 26.16 -13.32 -7.89
C GLY A 72 26.38 -14.47 -8.89
N LYS A 73 27.63 -14.93 -8.99
CA LYS A 73 28.02 -16.06 -9.83
C LYS A 73 29.04 -16.93 -9.11
N ASP A 74 28.81 -18.22 -9.10
CA ASP A 74 29.75 -19.19 -8.53
C ASP A 74 31.05 -19.24 -9.33
N GLY A 75 32.18 -19.31 -8.62
CA GLY A 75 33.45 -19.65 -9.20
C GLY A 75 33.63 -21.16 -9.30
N CYS A 76 34.53 -21.60 -10.14
CA CYS A 76 34.97 -22.99 -10.20
C CYS A 76 36.47 -23.10 -10.52
N GLU A 77 37.07 -24.16 -10.05
CA GLU A 77 38.46 -24.48 -10.33
C GLU A 77 38.57 -25.95 -10.74
N ILE A 78 39.29 -26.19 -11.82
CA ILE A 78 39.67 -27.51 -12.25
C ILE A 78 41.17 -27.65 -11.97
N SER A 79 41.53 -28.53 -11.06
CA SER A 79 42.90 -28.75 -10.65
C SER A 79 43.29 -30.22 -10.76
N ILE A 80 44.58 -30.46 -11.05
CA ILE A 80 45.20 -31.78 -10.96
C ILE A 80 45.70 -31.93 -9.52
N VAL A 81 45.27 -32.98 -8.84
CA VAL A 81 45.68 -33.28 -7.47
C VAL A 81 46.50 -34.59 -7.43
N ASP A 82 47.38 -34.74 -6.44
CA ASP A 82 48.06 -36.01 -6.19
C ASP A 82 47.20 -36.98 -5.36
N GLU A 83 47.78 -38.13 -5.05
CA GLU A 83 47.12 -39.20 -4.25
C GLU A 83 46.73 -38.79 -2.85
N ASN A 84 47.29 -37.69 -2.32
CA ASN A 84 46.96 -37.10 -1.03
C ASN A 84 45.97 -35.95 -1.12
N GLY A 85 45.45 -35.62 -2.32
CA GLY A 85 44.56 -34.51 -2.55
C GLY A 85 45.24 -33.12 -2.65
N ILE A 86 46.58 -33.09 -2.74
CA ILE A 86 47.31 -31.84 -2.84
C ILE A 86 47.31 -31.36 -4.31
N THR A 87 46.87 -30.13 -4.56
CA THR A 87 46.86 -29.52 -5.89
C THR A 87 48.27 -29.41 -6.44
N LYS A 88 48.52 -30.04 -7.63
CA LYS A 88 49.77 -29.95 -8.39
C LYS A 88 49.70 -28.86 -9.43
N GLU A 89 48.57 -28.69 -10.06
CA GLU A 89 48.39 -27.72 -11.14
C GLU A 89 46.92 -27.30 -11.21
N VAL A 90 46.67 -25.99 -11.44
CA VAL A 90 45.33 -25.45 -11.75
C VAL A 90 45.22 -25.37 -13.27
N VAL A 91 44.37 -26.19 -13.86
CA VAL A 91 44.16 -26.27 -15.31
C VAL A 91 43.33 -25.12 -15.82
N ALA A 92 42.26 -24.77 -15.08
CA ALA A 92 41.35 -23.67 -15.39
C ALA A 92 40.67 -23.18 -14.11
N SER A 93 40.35 -21.90 -14.07
CA SER A 93 39.54 -21.32 -12.98
C SER A 93 38.64 -20.23 -13.51
N ILE A 94 37.45 -20.12 -12.90
CA ILE A 94 36.52 -18.99 -13.02
C ILE A 94 36.39 -18.40 -11.60
N ILE A 95 36.70 -17.11 -11.48
CA ILE A 95 36.60 -16.42 -10.21
C ILE A 95 35.10 -16.18 -9.88
N LYS A 96 34.70 -16.38 -8.61
CA LYS A 96 33.37 -16.05 -8.16
C LYS A 96 33.13 -14.55 -8.28
N GLU A 97 31.91 -14.17 -8.60
CA GLU A 97 31.42 -12.79 -8.53
C GLU A 97 30.36 -12.69 -7.44
N ASP A 98 30.60 -11.85 -6.43
CA ASP A 98 29.60 -11.62 -5.38
C ASP A 98 28.38 -10.89 -5.96
N GLY A 99 27.19 -11.10 -5.36
CA GLY A 99 25.98 -10.37 -5.70
C GLY A 99 26.15 -8.88 -5.44
N LYS A 100 25.25 -8.09 -6.02
CA LYS A 100 25.26 -6.64 -5.87
C LYS A 100 24.37 -6.23 -4.69
N ASP A 101 24.80 -5.23 -3.96
CA ASP A 101 23.95 -4.57 -2.96
C ASP A 101 22.81 -3.80 -3.64
N ILE A 102 21.62 -3.90 -3.10
CA ILE A 102 20.46 -3.15 -3.55
C ILE A 102 20.03 -2.20 -2.43
N GLN A 103 20.12 -0.90 -2.70
CA GLN A 103 19.61 0.10 -1.80
C GLN A 103 18.16 0.43 -2.15
N LEU A 104 17.29 0.44 -1.13
CA LEU A 104 15.88 0.78 -1.26
C LEU A 104 15.62 2.17 -0.69
N THR A 105 14.47 2.77 -1.07
CA THR A 105 13.98 4.05 -0.55
C THR A 105 13.35 3.92 0.83
N ILE A 106 13.25 2.71 1.36
CA ILE A 106 12.59 2.39 2.64
C ILE A 106 13.28 3.09 3.83
N ASP A 107 12.50 3.83 4.59
CA ASP A 107 12.86 4.28 5.93
C ASP A 107 12.59 3.14 6.91
N SER A 108 13.65 2.49 7.37
CA SER A 108 13.54 1.29 8.22
C SER A 108 12.88 1.54 9.56
N GLU A 109 12.98 2.76 10.09
CA GLU A 109 12.33 3.13 11.36
C GLU A 109 10.82 3.38 11.15
N LEU A 110 10.45 4.08 10.06
CA LEU A 110 9.05 4.27 9.69
C LEU A 110 8.37 2.92 9.38
N GLN A 111 9.06 2.03 8.65
CA GLN A 111 8.60 0.66 8.37
C GLN A 111 8.30 -0.11 9.66
N LYS A 112 9.24 -0.11 10.62
CA LYS A 112 9.09 -0.75 11.93
C LYS A 112 7.97 -0.12 12.74
N ASN A 113 7.90 1.20 12.79
CA ASN A 113 6.90 1.91 13.58
C ASN A 113 5.48 1.62 13.06
N LEU A 114 5.26 1.71 11.75
CA LEU A 114 3.99 1.31 11.13
C LEU A 114 3.63 -0.14 11.46
N TYR A 115 4.60 -1.06 11.33
CA TYR A 115 4.35 -2.46 11.69
C TYR A 115 3.95 -2.61 13.16
N GLU A 116 4.71 -2.04 14.11
CA GLU A 116 4.42 -2.17 15.54
C GLU A 116 3.05 -1.62 15.95
N ARG A 117 2.59 -0.55 15.29
CA ARG A 117 1.26 0.02 15.55
C ARG A 117 0.12 -0.84 15.02
N PHE A 118 0.32 -1.53 13.89
CA PHE A 118 -0.72 -2.30 13.21
C PHE A 118 -0.57 -3.82 13.29
N LYS A 119 0.47 -4.38 13.95
CA LYS A 119 0.82 -5.81 13.91
C LYS A 119 -0.29 -6.77 14.32
N ASP A 120 -1.18 -6.32 15.21
CA ASP A 120 -2.31 -7.12 15.70
C ASP A 120 -3.57 -7.00 14.83
N ASP A 121 -3.53 -6.14 13.81
CA ASP A 121 -4.64 -5.90 12.89
C ASP A 121 -4.46 -6.67 11.57
N ARG A 122 -5.56 -6.89 10.88
CA ARG A 122 -5.54 -7.26 9.47
C ARG A 122 -5.58 -5.98 8.64
N GLY A 123 -4.42 -5.58 8.13
CA GLY A 123 -4.32 -4.29 7.45
C GLY A 123 -3.07 -4.12 6.62
N CYS A 124 -2.90 -2.94 6.09
CA CYS A 124 -1.67 -2.53 5.43
C CYS A 124 -1.47 -1.02 5.52
N SER A 125 -0.20 -0.62 5.44
CA SER A 125 0.19 0.79 5.35
C SER A 125 1.19 0.97 4.22
N VAL A 126 0.99 2.03 3.45
CA VAL A 126 1.90 2.51 2.41
C VAL A 126 2.34 3.92 2.80
N ALA A 127 3.64 4.16 2.85
CA ALA A 127 4.17 5.50 3.04
C ALA A 127 5.07 5.88 1.87
N MET A 128 4.96 7.13 1.39
CA MET A 128 5.82 7.64 0.34
C MET A 128 6.13 9.13 0.53
N ASN A 129 7.21 9.58 -0.08
CA ASN A 129 7.46 11.00 -0.22
C ASN A 129 6.55 11.54 -1.35
N PRO A 130 5.61 12.46 -1.04
CA PRO A 130 4.62 12.89 -2.04
C PRO A 130 5.22 13.70 -3.19
N TYR A 131 6.45 14.20 -3.08
CA TYR A 131 7.09 15.03 -4.09
C TYR A 131 8.11 14.28 -4.95
N THR A 132 8.79 13.30 -4.38
CA THR A 132 9.83 12.53 -5.10
C THR A 132 9.33 11.17 -5.60
N GLY A 133 8.28 10.63 -4.98
CA GLY A 133 7.77 9.30 -5.30
C GLY A 133 8.50 8.15 -4.60
N GLU A 134 9.50 8.44 -3.75
CA GLU A 134 10.16 7.45 -2.92
C GLU A 134 9.16 6.73 -2.03
N VAL A 135 9.08 5.41 -2.14
CA VAL A 135 8.26 4.60 -1.24
C VAL A 135 9.05 4.35 0.03
N LEU A 136 8.58 4.93 1.14
CA LEU A 136 9.27 4.95 2.43
C LEU A 136 8.89 3.76 3.31
N ALA A 137 7.71 3.19 3.13
CA ALA A 137 7.27 1.99 3.83
C ALA A 137 6.19 1.23 3.05
N LEU A 138 6.22 -0.11 3.16
CA LEU A 138 5.21 -1.05 2.68
C LEU A 138 4.99 -2.12 3.73
N VAL A 139 3.93 -1.99 4.51
CA VAL A 139 3.60 -2.89 5.62
C VAL A 139 2.33 -3.66 5.30
N SER A 140 2.32 -4.96 5.57
CA SER A 140 1.12 -5.81 5.55
C SER A 140 1.05 -6.60 6.86
N THR A 141 -0.09 -6.57 7.52
CA THR A 141 -0.30 -7.20 8.84
C THR A 141 -1.54 -8.09 8.86
N PRO A 142 -1.55 -9.13 9.70
CA PRO A 142 -0.38 -9.65 10.41
C PRO A 142 0.70 -10.12 9.44
N ALA A 143 1.90 -10.36 9.94
CA ALA A 143 3.05 -10.77 9.15
C ALA A 143 3.64 -12.09 9.66
N PHE A 144 4.70 -12.56 9.03
CA PHE A 144 5.43 -13.76 9.38
C PHE A 144 6.93 -13.44 9.53
N ASP A 145 7.69 -14.28 10.24
CA ASP A 145 9.15 -14.15 10.26
C ASP A 145 9.75 -14.85 9.04
N ASN A 146 10.36 -14.09 8.14
CA ASN A 146 11.01 -14.64 6.96
C ASN A 146 12.29 -15.40 7.28
N ASN A 147 12.91 -15.24 8.47
CA ASN A 147 14.01 -16.07 8.92
C ASN A 147 13.58 -17.52 9.18
N ASP A 148 12.31 -17.77 9.51
CA ASP A 148 11.79 -19.12 9.66
C ASP A 148 11.88 -19.95 8.37
N PHE A 149 11.79 -19.30 7.20
CA PHE A 149 11.95 -19.95 5.90
C PHE A 149 13.41 -20.33 5.60
N ILE A 150 14.37 -19.69 6.28
CA ILE A 150 15.81 -19.98 6.16
C ILE A 150 16.25 -21.07 7.13
N THR A 151 15.82 -20.95 8.39
CA THR A 151 16.21 -21.87 9.47
C THR A 151 15.40 -23.16 9.47
N GLY A 152 14.29 -23.18 8.75
CA GLY A 152 13.33 -24.25 8.65
C GLY A 152 12.25 -24.19 9.75
N MET A 153 11.05 -24.60 9.38
CA MET A 153 9.88 -24.69 10.26
C MET A 153 9.52 -26.14 10.51
N SER A 154 8.99 -26.45 11.70
CA SER A 154 8.31 -27.72 11.93
C SER A 154 6.99 -27.79 11.15
N SER A 155 6.45 -28.98 10.95
CA SER A 155 5.14 -29.16 10.31
C SER A 155 4.03 -28.44 11.08
N GLU A 156 4.11 -28.39 12.40
CA GLU A 156 3.16 -27.72 13.27
C GLU A 156 3.23 -26.18 13.09
N GLN A 157 4.45 -25.62 13.02
CA GLN A 157 4.64 -24.18 12.77
C GLN A 157 4.11 -23.79 11.40
N TRP A 158 4.42 -24.59 10.36
CA TRP A 158 3.91 -24.36 9.02
C TRP A 158 2.38 -24.41 8.96
N THR A 159 1.78 -25.45 9.60
CA THR A 159 0.31 -25.58 9.65
C THR A 159 -0.32 -24.39 10.35
N ALA A 160 0.21 -23.98 11.51
CA ALA A 160 -0.29 -22.82 12.25
C ALA A 160 -0.22 -21.54 11.42
N LEU A 161 0.88 -21.31 10.69
CA LEU A 161 1.03 -20.13 9.83
C LEU A 161 0.08 -20.15 8.63
N ASN A 162 -0.11 -21.31 8.01
CA ASN A 162 -0.89 -21.45 6.77
C ASN A 162 -2.40 -21.50 7.02
N GLU A 163 -2.82 -21.99 8.19
CA GLU A 163 -4.23 -22.13 8.58
C GLU A 163 -4.73 -20.98 9.47
N ASP A 164 -3.89 -20.00 9.78
CA ASP A 164 -4.28 -18.81 10.57
C ASP A 164 -5.38 -18.03 9.82
N GLU A 165 -6.52 -17.85 10.49
CA GLU A 165 -7.67 -17.10 9.95
C GLU A 165 -7.33 -15.64 9.62
N ASN A 166 -6.32 -15.07 10.27
CA ASN A 166 -5.84 -13.71 10.00
C ASN A 166 -4.93 -13.63 8.76
N LYS A 167 -4.57 -14.79 8.18
CA LYS A 167 -3.82 -14.92 6.92
C LYS A 167 -2.51 -14.11 6.91
N PRO A 168 -1.53 -14.43 7.77
CA PRO A 168 -0.27 -13.70 7.84
C PRO A 168 0.58 -13.79 6.56
N LEU A 169 0.36 -14.80 5.70
CA LEU A 169 1.03 -14.92 4.40
C LEU A 169 0.38 -14.07 3.30
N TYR A 170 -0.80 -13.47 3.57
CA TYR A 170 -1.52 -12.67 2.58
C TYR A 170 -1.00 -11.24 2.52
N ASN A 171 -0.38 -10.88 1.38
CA ASN A 171 0.18 -9.55 1.19
C ASN A 171 -0.92 -8.53 0.84
N ARG A 172 -1.37 -7.73 1.83
CA ARG A 172 -2.49 -6.82 1.72
C ARG A 172 -2.19 -5.55 0.92
N PHE A 173 -0.98 -5.03 0.98
CA PHE A 173 -0.63 -3.83 0.20
C PHE A 173 -0.59 -4.09 -1.32
N ARG A 174 -0.51 -5.36 -1.75
CA ARG A 174 -0.57 -5.71 -3.17
C ARG A 174 -1.99 -5.82 -3.71
N GLN A 175 -2.99 -5.90 -2.85
CA GLN A 175 -4.39 -6.14 -3.21
C GLN A 175 -5.16 -4.85 -3.47
N ILE A 176 -6.42 -4.98 -3.85
CA ILE A 176 -7.37 -3.89 -4.04
C ILE A 176 -8.50 -3.98 -3.01
N TRP A 177 -8.93 -2.83 -2.51
CA TRP A 177 -9.89 -2.71 -1.43
C TRP A 177 -10.88 -1.60 -1.69
N CYS A 178 -12.10 -1.71 -1.14
CA CYS A 178 -13.08 -0.65 -1.19
C CYS A 178 -12.58 0.57 -0.39
N PRO A 179 -12.36 1.75 -1.02
CA PRO A 179 -11.70 2.90 -0.37
C PRO A 179 -12.63 3.70 0.54
N GLY A 180 -13.94 3.59 0.35
CA GLY A 180 -14.89 4.44 1.05
C GLY A 180 -14.57 5.92 0.86
N SER A 181 -14.78 6.71 1.89
CA SER A 181 -14.67 8.17 1.83
C SER A 181 -13.28 8.71 1.50
N THR A 182 -12.20 7.91 1.49
CA THR A 182 -10.90 8.36 0.97
C THR A 182 -10.95 8.62 -0.53
N PHE A 183 -11.98 8.18 -1.21
CA PHE A 183 -12.19 8.40 -2.64
C PHE A 183 -12.80 9.79 -2.96
N LYS A 184 -13.41 10.45 -2.00
CA LYS A 184 -14.13 11.72 -2.20
C LYS A 184 -13.28 12.87 -2.77
N PRO A 185 -12.02 13.08 -2.33
CA PRO A 185 -11.15 14.11 -2.93
C PRO A 185 -10.89 13.85 -4.41
N ILE A 186 -10.84 12.60 -4.85
CA ILE A 186 -10.67 12.20 -6.25
C ILE A 186 -11.91 12.60 -7.06
N ILE A 187 -13.10 12.29 -6.54
CA ILE A 187 -14.39 12.70 -7.16
C ILE A 187 -14.51 14.23 -7.23
N ALA A 188 -14.08 14.95 -6.18
CA ALA A 188 -14.03 16.40 -6.19
C ALA A 188 -13.14 16.93 -7.34
N GLY A 189 -11.92 16.42 -7.45
CA GLY A 189 -10.99 16.77 -8.52
C GLY A 189 -11.54 16.45 -9.92
N ILE A 190 -12.18 15.29 -10.11
CA ILE A 190 -12.83 14.91 -11.38
C ILE A 190 -14.00 15.85 -11.70
N GLY A 191 -14.85 16.17 -10.71
CA GLY A 191 -15.98 17.08 -10.90
C GLY A 191 -15.56 18.48 -11.32
N LEU A 192 -14.46 18.99 -10.75
CA LEU A 192 -13.85 20.26 -11.13
C LEU A 192 -13.23 20.19 -12.54
N LYS A 193 -12.39 19.16 -12.80
CA LYS A 193 -11.71 18.96 -14.10
C LYS A 193 -12.70 18.89 -15.25
N THR A 194 -13.83 18.21 -15.06
CA THR A 194 -14.89 18.08 -16.07
C THR A 194 -15.80 19.31 -16.14
N GLY A 195 -15.68 20.24 -15.19
CA GLY A 195 -16.52 21.44 -15.11
C GLY A 195 -17.98 21.16 -14.73
N THR A 196 -18.28 19.96 -14.22
CA THR A 196 -19.64 19.54 -13.86
C THR A 196 -20.02 19.92 -12.44
N VAL A 197 -19.02 20.19 -11.58
CA VAL A 197 -19.21 20.61 -10.19
C VAL A 197 -18.55 21.96 -9.98
N ASN A 198 -19.30 22.90 -9.37
CA ASN A 198 -18.77 24.18 -8.92
C ASN A 198 -18.45 24.08 -7.42
N PRO A 199 -17.23 24.39 -6.97
CA PRO A 199 -16.83 24.22 -5.56
C PRO A 199 -17.62 25.08 -4.58
N SER A 200 -18.14 26.24 -5.04
CA SER A 200 -18.95 27.15 -4.23
C SER A 200 -20.46 26.91 -4.33
N GLU A 201 -20.90 25.95 -5.14
CA GLU A 201 -22.32 25.60 -5.25
C GLU A 201 -22.82 24.94 -3.96
N ASP A 202 -23.89 25.49 -3.40
CA ASP A 202 -24.59 24.88 -2.28
C ASP A 202 -25.57 23.83 -2.81
N PHE A 203 -25.32 22.54 -2.50
CA PHE A 203 -26.20 21.44 -2.91
C PHE A 203 -27.44 21.29 -2.05
N GLY A 204 -27.57 22.11 -1.00
CA GLY A 204 -28.67 22.11 -0.05
C GLY A 204 -28.60 20.96 0.96
N ASN A 205 -29.08 21.25 2.15
CA ASN A 205 -29.11 20.27 3.24
C ASN A 205 -30.32 19.32 3.10
N GLU A 206 -30.05 18.06 2.80
CA GLU A 206 -31.07 16.99 2.67
C GLU A 206 -31.33 16.25 4.01
N GLY A 207 -30.73 16.70 5.10
CA GLY A 207 -30.69 15.97 6.37
C GLY A 207 -29.71 14.79 6.33
N LEU A 208 -30.07 13.69 6.97
CA LEU A 208 -29.17 12.52 7.11
C LEU A 208 -29.41 11.43 6.04
N SER A 209 -30.39 11.62 5.15
CA SER A 209 -30.76 10.62 4.16
C SER A 209 -31.34 11.29 2.91
N TRP A 210 -30.96 10.81 1.77
CA TRP A 210 -31.38 11.32 0.48
C TRP A 210 -31.62 10.20 -0.54
N GLN A 211 -32.61 10.39 -1.39
CA GLN A 211 -32.93 9.55 -2.53
C GLN A 211 -33.19 10.46 -3.73
N LYS A 212 -32.66 10.11 -4.89
CA LYS A 212 -32.86 10.94 -6.09
C LYS A 212 -34.33 11.04 -6.48
N ASP A 213 -34.99 9.88 -6.57
CA ASP A 213 -36.43 9.75 -6.88
C ASP A 213 -36.91 8.31 -6.62
N SER A 214 -38.19 8.06 -6.89
CA SER A 214 -38.84 6.78 -6.65
C SER A 214 -38.30 5.60 -7.49
N SER A 215 -37.53 5.87 -8.55
CA SER A 215 -36.91 4.80 -9.36
C SER A 215 -35.85 4.01 -8.59
N TRP A 216 -35.32 4.58 -7.52
CA TRP A 216 -34.36 3.92 -6.62
C TRP A 216 -35.01 2.96 -5.61
N GLY A 217 -36.35 2.84 -5.63
CA GLY A 217 -37.09 1.96 -4.71
C GLY A 217 -36.86 2.34 -3.25
N SER A 218 -36.33 1.43 -2.43
CA SER A 218 -35.99 1.68 -1.02
C SER A 218 -34.55 2.18 -0.81
N TYR A 219 -33.77 2.35 -1.89
CA TYR A 219 -32.38 2.78 -1.77
C TYR A 219 -32.26 4.25 -1.39
N GLN A 220 -31.42 4.55 -0.40
CA GLN A 220 -31.11 5.88 0.04
C GLN A 220 -29.63 6.00 0.35
N VAL A 221 -29.04 7.14 0.04
CA VAL A 221 -27.71 7.53 0.47
C VAL A 221 -27.83 8.20 1.85
N THR A 222 -27.01 7.79 2.79
CA THR A 222 -27.01 8.35 4.15
C THR A 222 -25.69 9.05 4.46
N THR A 223 -25.75 10.10 5.29
CA THR A 223 -24.58 10.81 5.82
C THR A 223 -24.66 10.90 7.33
N LEU A 224 -23.53 11.22 8.00
CA LEU A 224 -23.49 11.29 9.46
C LEU A 224 -23.82 12.67 10.02
N HIS A 225 -23.67 13.72 9.21
CA HIS A 225 -23.81 15.11 9.64
C HIS A 225 -24.76 15.87 8.73
N ALA A 226 -25.61 16.70 9.33
CA ALA A 226 -26.38 17.74 8.64
C ALA A 226 -25.72 19.08 8.95
N TYR A 227 -25.40 19.86 7.92
CA TYR A 227 -24.65 21.11 8.03
C TYR A 227 -25.04 22.06 6.87
N GLU A 228 -24.71 23.33 7.02
CA GLU A 228 -24.90 24.38 6.00
C GLU A 228 -23.73 25.36 6.02
N PRO A 229 -23.29 25.89 4.85
CA PRO A 229 -23.71 25.50 3.50
C PRO A 229 -23.10 24.17 3.06
N VAL A 230 -23.80 23.45 2.16
CA VAL A 230 -23.35 22.15 1.63
C VAL A 230 -22.49 22.36 0.38
N THR A 231 -21.31 22.96 0.59
CA THR A 231 -20.28 23.20 -0.43
C THR A 231 -19.29 22.04 -0.50
N MET A 232 -18.45 22.01 -1.55
CA MET A 232 -17.42 20.99 -1.71
C MET A 232 -16.46 20.91 -0.52
N GLU A 233 -15.95 22.05 -0.04
CA GLU A 233 -15.05 22.12 1.11
C GLU A 233 -15.68 21.47 2.35
N ASN A 234 -16.87 21.90 2.72
CA ASN A 234 -17.59 21.37 3.87
C ASN A 234 -17.93 19.88 3.69
N ALA A 235 -18.32 19.46 2.48
CA ALA A 235 -18.62 18.06 2.19
C ALA A 235 -17.39 17.15 2.32
N ILE A 236 -16.19 17.63 2.04
CA ILE A 236 -14.94 16.92 2.29
C ILE A 236 -14.68 16.85 3.81
N ILE A 237 -14.82 17.97 4.53
CA ILE A 237 -14.57 18.08 5.98
C ILE A 237 -15.48 17.12 6.76
N TYR A 238 -16.79 17.20 6.52
CA TYR A 238 -17.80 16.37 7.17
C TYR A 238 -17.98 14.98 6.56
N SER A 239 -17.23 14.70 5.49
CA SER A 239 -17.28 13.41 4.79
C SER A 239 -18.69 13.04 4.28
N ASP A 240 -19.38 13.97 3.64
CA ASP A 240 -20.78 13.84 3.23
C ASP A 240 -20.95 12.92 2.01
N ASN A 241 -21.64 11.79 2.19
CA ASN A 241 -21.95 10.87 1.10
C ASN A 241 -22.99 11.43 0.14
N ILE A 242 -23.96 12.22 0.65
CA ILE A 242 -25.06 12.75 -0.18
C ILE A 242 -24.52 13.76 -1.19
N TYR A 243 -23.63 14.67 -0.74
CA TYR A 243 -22.95 15.58 -1.65
C TYR A 243 -22.24 14.84 -2.77
N PHE A 244 -21.43 13.84 -2.41
CA PHE A 244 -20.59 13.12 -3.39
C PHE A 244 -21.41 12.18 -4.28
N ALA A 245 -22.52 11.62 -3.82
CA ALA A 245 -23.47 10.92 -4.69
C ALA A 245 -24.08 11.85 -5.74
N LYS A 246 -24.52 13.03 -5.33
CA LYS A 246 -25.03 14.08 -6.26
C LYS A 246 -23.95 14.53 -7.22
N ALA A 247 -22.71 14.72 -6.75
CA ALA A 247 -21.57 15.09 -7.60
C ALA A 247 -21.28 14.03 -8.67
N ALA A 248 -21.25 12.73 -8.28
CA ALA A 248 -21.06 11.65 -9.23
C ALA A 248 -22.16 11.58 -10.30
N LEU A 249 -23.42 11.81 -9.90
CA LEU A 249 -24.53 11.88 -10.86
C LEU A 249 -24.40 13.08 -11.82
N LYS A 250 -23.90 14.24 -11.34
CA LYS A 250 -23.59 15.40 -12.20
C LYS A 250 -22.44 15.12 -13.17
N ILE A 251 -21.40 14.42 -12.73
CA ILE A 251 -20.28 13.98 -13.58
C ILE A 251 -20.78 13.05 -14.68
N GLY A 252 -21.63 12.08 -14.31
CA GLY A 252 -22.16 11.06 -15.21
C GLY A 252 -21.21 9.89 -15.39
N ALA A 253 -21.76 8.73 -15.76
CA ALA A 253 -21.04 7.45 -15.80
C ALA A 253 -19.86 7.46 -16.79
N ASP A 254 -20.05 8.00 -18.00
CA ASP A 254 -19.01 8.03 -19.02
C ASP A 254 -17.85 8.97 -18.66
N ASN A 255 -18.15 10.17 -18.15
CA ASN A 255 -17.10 11.09 -17.72
C ASN A 255 -16.33 10.54 -16.52
N LEU A 256 -17.03 9.94 -15.55
CA LEU A 256 -16.38 9.33 -14.38
C LEU A 256 -15.48 8.18 -14.81
N LYS A 257 -15.97 7.27 -15.65
CA LYS A 257 -15.19 6.17 -16.21
C LYS A 257 -13.93 6.68 -16.92
N ASN A 258 -14.08 7.61 -17.86
CA ASN A 258 -12.96 8.12 -18.64
C ASN A 258 -11.93 8.82 -17.74
N SER A 259 -12.37 9.60 -16.77
CA SER A 259 -11.47 10.26 -15.82
C SER A 259 -10.74 9.26 -14.92
N LEU A 260 -11.39 8.15 -14.53
CA LEU A 260 -10.73 7.08 -13.76
C LEU A 260 -9.71 6.32 -14.61
N ASP A 261 -10.02 6.04 -15.89
CA ASP A 261 -9.05 5.47 -16.83
C ASP A 261 -7.82 6.38 -17.01
N GLU A 262 -8.04 7.71 -17.13
CA GLU A 262 -6.98 8.72 -17.24
C GLU A 262 -6.05 8.79 -16.03
N ILE A 263 -6.54 8.46 -14.84
CA ILE A 263 -5.73 8.44 -13.60
C ILE A 263 -5.24 7.04 -13.23
N GLY A 264 -5.25 6.08 -14.16
CA GLY A 264 -4.58 4.79 -14.05
C GLY A 264 -5.43 3.63 -13.53
N PHE A 265 -6.75 3.77 -13.44
CA PHE A 265 -7.63 2.62 -13.14
C PHE A 265 -7.62 1.61 -14.28
N ASN A 266 -7.77 0.32 -13.96
CA ASN A 266 -7.65 -0.81 -14.88
C ASN A 266 -6.32 -0.85 -15.65
N GLN A 267 -5.26 -0.29 -15.07
CA GLN A 267 -3.94 -0.22 -15.65
C GLN A 267 -2.89 -0.65 -14.64
N LYS A 268 -1.78 -1.18 -15.16
CA LYS A 268 -0.63 -1.56 -14.33
C LYS A 268 -0.02 -0.33 -13.66
N ILE A 269 0.13 -0.39 -12.34
CA ILE A 269 0.86 0.63 -11.58
C ILE A 269 2.35 0.52 -11.92
N PRO A 270 3.03 1.62 -12.31
CA PRO A 270 4.45 1.60 -12.70
C PRO A 270 5.36 1.56 -11.47
N PHE A 271 5.37 0.41 -10.82
CA PHE A 271 6.15 0.13 -9.62
C PHE A 271 6.90 -1.19 -9.79
N GLU A 272 8.04 -1.36 -9.14
CA GLU A 272 8.89 -2.54 -9.30
C GLU A 272 8.19 -3.82 -8.83
N ILE A 273 7.47 -3.74 -7.70
CA ILE A 273 6.65 -4.86 -7.20
C ILE A 273 5.30 -4.81 -7.91
N THR A 274 4.89 -5.94 -8.49
CA THR A 274 3.58 -6.05 -9.13
C THR A 274 2.47 -5.87 -8.11
N MET A 275 1.64 -4.85 -8.31
CA MET A 275 0.43 -4.55 -7.55
C MET A 275 -0.81 -4.94 -8.35
N SER A 276 -1.91 -5.27 -7.66
CA SER A 276 -3.20 -5.44 -8.31
C SER A 276 -3.70 -4.11 -8.86
N GLU A 277 -4.27 -4.13 -10.05
CA GLU A 277 -4.80 -2.95 -10.72
C GLU A 277 -6.08 -2.49 -10.02
N SER A 278 -6.20 -1.19 -9.75
CA SER A 278 -7.43 -0.60 -9.23
C SER A 278 -8.54 -0.68 -10.26
N GLN A 279 -9.79 -0.88 -9.83
CA GLN A 279 -10.95 -0.98 -10.71
C GLN A 279 -12.09 -0.05 -10.28
N TYR A 280 -12.92 0.36 -11.21
CA TYR A 280 -14.13 1.13 -10.93
C TYR A 280 -15.41 0.30 -11.07
N SER A 281 -15.35 -0.85 -11.68
CA SER A 281 -16.49 -1.75 -11.89
C SER A 281 -15.99 -3.19 -12.05
N ASN A 282 -16.89 -4.15 -11.86
CA ASN A 282 -16.67 -5.56 -12.21
C ASN A 282 -16.81 -5.82 -13.74
N SER A 283 -17.25 -4.80 -14.48
CA SER A 283 -17.31 -4.77 -15.93
C SER A 283 -16.51 -3.55 -16.44
N ASP A 284 -16.56 -3.31 -17.75
CA ASP A 284 -15.87 -2.18 -18.39
C ASP A 284 -16.64 -0.84 -18.28
N LYS A 285 -17.75 -0.79 -17.54
CA LYS A 285 -18.63 0.39 -17.40
C LYS A 285 -19.34 0.46 -16.05
N ILE A 286 -19.80 1.65 -15.70
CA ILE A 286 -20.70 1.89 -14.58
C ILE A 286 -22.14 1.74 -15.10
N GLU A 287 -22.85 0.71 -14.65
CA GLU A 287 -24.09 0.25 -15.34
C GLU A 287 -25.36 0.92 -14.84
N THR A 288 -25.42 1.31 -13.55
CA THR A 288 -26.65 1.84 -12.95
C THR A 288 -26.39 3.19 -12.26
N GLU A 289 -27.46 3.98 -12.13
CA GLU A 289 -27.39 5.24 -11.39
C GLU A 289 -27.03 5.06 -9.92
N ILE A 290 -27.52 4.00 -9.28
CA ILE A 290 -27.18 3.68 -7.89
C ILE A 290 -25.69 3.34 -7.79
N GLN A 291 -25.15 2.53 -8.70
CA GLN A 291 -23.70 2.25 -8.75
C GLN A 291 -22.90 3.55 -8.96
N LEU A 292 -23.35 4.42 -9.84
CA LEU A 292 -22.70 5.72 -10.08
C LEU A 292 -22.72 6.60 -8.82
N ALA A 293 -23.86 6.70 -8.14
CA ALA A 293 -23.99 7.44 -6.89
C ALA A 293 -23.07 6.89 -5.80
N ASP A 294 -23.03 5.56 -5.64
CA ASP A 294 -22.15 4.86 -4.67
C ASP A 294 -20.67 5.06 -5.00
N SER A 295 -20.32 5.08 -6.28
CA SER A 295 -18.94 5.36 -6.74
C SER A 295 -18.48 6.76 -6.30
N GLY A 296 -19.40 7.72 -6.14
CA GLY A 296 -19.11 9.08 -5.69
C GLY A 296 -18.46 9.17 -4.30
N TYR A 297 -18.70 8.19 -3.45
CA TYR A 297 -18.10 8.13 -2.11
C TYR A 297 -17.30 6.86 -1.86
N GLY A 298 -16.81 6.24 -2.96
CA GLY A 298 -15.87 5.13 -2.92
C GLY A 298 -16.46 3.80 -2.49
N GLN A 299 -17.76 3.60 -2.75
CA GLN A 299 -18.51 2.37 -2.55
C GLN A 299 -18.87 1.73 -3.90
N GLY A 300 -19.86 0.88 -3.92
CA GLY A 300 -20.27 0.17 -5.12
C GLY A 300 -19.24 -0.86 -5.54
N GLN A 301 -18.62 -0.67 -6.70
CA GLN A 301 -17.64 -1.59 -7.27
C GLN A 301 -16.24 -0.96 -7.40
N ILE A 302 -16.03 0.21 -6.79
CA ILE A 302 -14.72 0.86 -6.69
C ILE A 302 -13.83 0.03 -5.77
N LEU A 303 -12.70 -0.45 -6.30
CA LEU A 303 -11.64 -1.08 -5.53
C LEU A 303 -10.30 -0.43 -5.88
N VAL A 304 -9.53 -0.05 -4.89
CA VAL A 304 -8.27 0.67 -5.09
C VAL A 304 -7.10 -0.05 -4.42
N ASN A 305 -5.96 -0.08 -5.10
CA ASN A 305 -4.71 -0.49 -4.49
C ASN A 305 -4.18 0.64 -3.60
N PRO A 306 -3.71 0.36 -2.37
CA PRO A 306 -3.24 1.39 -1.44
C PRO A 306 -2.09 2.26 -1.99
N LEU A 307 -1.16 1.70 -2.75
CA LEU A 307 -0.08 2.46 -3.39
C LEU A 307 -0.62 3.35 -4.52
N HIS A 308 -1.59 2.87 -5.29
CA HIS A 308 -2.26 3.69 -6.30
C HIS A 308 -2.99 4.87 -5.67
N LEU A 309 -3.73 4.63 -4.58
CA LEU A 309 -4.40 5.69 -3.83
C LEU A 309 -3.39 6.73 -3.33
N ALA A 310 -2.28 6.28 -2.73
CA ALA A 310 -1.20 7.16 -2.31
C ALA A 310 -0.64 7.98 -3.49
N SER A 311 -0.36 7.33 -4.63
CA SER A 311 0.12 8.01 -5.84
C SER A 311 -0.87 9.08 -6.34
N ILE A 312 -2.17 8.79 -6.39
CA ILE A 312 -3.19 9.77 -6.80
C ILE A 312 -3.20 10.99 -5.85
N TYR A 313 -3.04 10.76 -4.54
CA TYR A 313 -3.01 11.85 -3.56
C TYR A 313 -1.81 12.78 -3.72
N THR A 314 -0.71 12.34 -4.35
CA THR A 314 0.42 13.23 -4.67
C THR A 314 0.01 14.37 -5.59
N ALA A 315 -1.02 14.18 -6.43
CA ALA A 315 -1.50 15.22 -7.34
C ALA A 315 -2.01 16.47 -6.60
N PHE A 316 -2.50 16.33 -5.37
CA PHE A 316 -3.00 17.46 -4.59
C PHE A 316 -1.89 18.40 -4.08
N VAL A 317 -0.61 18.00 -4.18
CA VAL A 317 0.56 18.83 -3.81
C VAL A 317 1.59 18.95 -4.94
N ASN A 318 1.22 18.52 -6.17
CA ASN A 318 2.07 18.58 -7.36
C ASN A 318 1.29 19.14 -8.58
N ASP A 319 0.53 20.21 -8.38
CA ASP A 319 -0.18 20.93 -9.46
C ASP A 319 -1.06 19.99 -10.33
N GLY A 320 -1.67 18.98 -9.71
CA GLY A 320 -2.54 18.03 -10.38
C GLY A 320 -1.82 16.87 -11.08
N ASN A 321 -0.50 16.75 -10.92
CA ASN A 321 0.29 15.66 -11.51
C ASN A 321 0.47 14.51 -10.51
N ILE A 322 0.22 13.28 -10.95
CA ILE A 322 0.48 12.07 -10.16
C ILE A 322 1.95 11.71 -10.29
N ILE A 323 2.62 11.58 -9.15
CA ILE A 323 4.03 11.19 -9.08
C ILE A 323 4.17 9.67 -9.11
N LYS A 324 5.13 9.20 -9.89
CA LYS A 324 5.45 7.79 -10.04
C LYS A 324 6.11 7.25 -8.77
N PRO A 325 5.56 6.21 -8.15
CA PRO A 325 6.21 5.54 -7.03
C PRO A 325 7.41 4.73 -7.51
N TYR A 326 8.46 4.66 -6.69
CA TYR A 326 9.60 3.79 -6.92
C TYR A 326 10.22 3.30 -5.61
N LEU A 327 10.89 2.13 -5.67
CA LEU A 327 11.43 1.42 -4.52
C LEU A 327 12.96 1.41 -4.49
N ARG A 328 13.61 1.29 -5.65
CA ARG A 328 15.06 1.28 -5.73
C ARG A 328 15.59 2.69 -5.57
N TYR A 329 16.46 2.91 -4.56
CA TYR A 329 17.05 4.22 -4.30
C TYR A 329 17.78 4.79 -5.51
N GLN A 330 17.62 6.08 -5.74
CA GLN A 330 18.25 6.85 -6.81
C GLN A 330 18.79 8.16 -6.24
N ASP A 331 20.05 8.45 -6.46
CA ASP A 331 20.65 9.70 -6.01
C ASP A 331 19.98 10.91 -6.68
N ASN A 332 19.61 11.91 -5.86
CA ASN A 332 19.02 13.17 -6.31
C ASN A 332 17.73 13.02 -7.15
N ALA A 333 16.91 12.03 -6.85
CA ALA A 333 15.62 11.85 -7.50
C ALA A 333 14.73 13.10 -7.35
N LYS A 334 14.09 13.51 -8.45
CA LYS A 334 13.30 14.76 -8.54
C LYS A 334 11.80 14.51 -8.72
N GLY A 335 11.31 13.35 -8.44
CA GLY A 335 9.94 12.99 -8.74
C GLY A 335 9.67 12.88 -10.25
N GLU A 336 9.45 11.68 -10.71
CA GLU A 336 9.00 11.41 -12.07
C GLU A 336 7.47 11.52 -12.11
N VAL A 337 6.94 12.30 -13.05
CA VAL A 337 5.49 12.37 -13.25
C VAL A 337 5.03 11.10 -13.96
N TRP A 338 4.15 10.35 -13.32
CA TRP A 338 3.48 9.20 -13.93
C TRP A 338 2.35 9.66 -14.86
N ILE A 339 1.45 10.50 -14.34
CA ILE A 339 0.31 11.04 -15.08
C ILE A 339 0.29 12.55 -14.92
N SER A 340 0.42 13.26 -16.04
CA SER A 340 0.33 14.71 -16.06
C SER A 340 -1.14 15.15 -16.14
N GLU A 341 -1.44 16.28 -15.49
CA GLU A 341 -2.77 16.89 -15.53
C GLU A 341 -3.91 15.91 -15.17
N ALA A 342 -3.64 15.00 -14.20
CA ALA A 342 -4.67 14.13 -13.63
C ALA A 342 -5.84 14.96 -13.10
N PHE A 343 -5.51 16.11 -12.47
CA PHE A 343 -6.43 17.21 -12.14
C PHE A 343 -5.86 18.50 -12.69
N LYS A 344 -6.70 19.54 -12.87
CA LYS A 344 -6.20 20.86 -13.27
C LYS A 344 -5.50 21.55 -12.11
N ALA A 345 -4.36 22.20 -12.36
CA ALA A 345 -3.59 22.89 -11.33
C ALA A 345 -4.42 23.95 -10.56
N GLU A 346 -5.28 24.68 -11.27
CA GLU A 346 -6.19 25.66 -10.65
C GLU A 346 -7.23 25.03 -9.72
N ASP A 347 -7.66 23.79 -10.00
CA ASP A 347 -8.70 23.08 -9.24
C ASP A 347 -8.15 22.41 -7.97
N VAL A 348 -6.87 22.05 -7.97
CA VAL A 348 -6.21 21.36 -6.85
C VAL A 348 -6.34 22.14 -5.54
N SER A 349 -6.23 23.47 -5.60
CA SER A 349 -6.34 24.33 -4.42
C SER A 349 -7.70 24.22 -3.73
N GLU A 350 -8.78 24.00 -4.47
CA GLU A 350 -10.13 23.86 -3.90
C GLU A 350 -10.28 22.52 -3.17
N VAL A 351 -9.77 21.44 -3.76
CA VAL A 351 -9.75 20.13 -3.08
C VAL A 351 -8.85 20.17 -1.84
N LEU A 352 -7.69 20.84 -1.96
CA LEU A 352 -6.71 20.95 -0.88
C LEU A 352 -7.26 21.71 0.35
N LYS A 353 -8.14 22.72 0.16
CA LYS A 353 -8.84 23.37 1.28
C LYS A 353 -9.64 22.37 2.09
N GLY A 354 -10.45 21.55 1.43
CA GLY A 354 -11.28 20.54 2.08
C GLY A 354 -10.45 19.50 2.83
N VAL A 355 -9.42 18.90 2.21
CA VAL A 355 -8.59 17.87 2.87
C VAL A 355 -7.68 18.45 3.96
N LYS A 356 -7.29 19.73 3.88
CA LYS A 356 -6.69 20.44 5.01
C LYS A 356 -7.70 20.64 6.14
N GLY A 357 -8.94 20.99 5.82
CA GLY A 357 -10.01 21.14 6.78
C GLY A 357 -10.33 19.85 7.55
N VAL A 358 -10.23 18.67 6.90
CA VAL A 358 -10.40 17.37 7.57
C VAL A 358 -9.46 17.23 8.77
N ILE A 359 -8.23 17.75 8.68
CA ILE A 359 -7.19 17.62 9.72
C ILE A 359 -7.15 18.84 10.65
N ASN A 360 -7.43 20.05 10.14
CA ASN A 360 -7.15 21.28 10.89
C ASN A 360 -8.43 21.96 11.44
N ASN A 361 -9.63 21.56 10.99
CA ASN A 361 -10.89 22.02 11.58
C ASN A 361 -11.23 21.13 12.78
N PRO A 362 -11.55 21.68 13.97
CA PRO A 362 -11.95 20.89 15.14
C PRO A 362 -13.12 19.92 14.90
N GLU A 363 -13.98 20.19 13.93
CA GLU A 363 -15.08 19.30 13.51
C GLU A 363 -14.69 18.35 12.38
N GLY A 364 -13.44 18.42 11.88
CA GLY A 364 -12.92 17.55 10.84
C GLY A 364 -12.76 16.12 11.32
N THR A 365 -13.10 15.16 10.46
CA THR A 365 -13.09 13.73 10.80
C THR A 365 -11.71 13.17 11.14
N GLY A 366 -10.63 13.87 10.79
CA GLY A 366 -9.24 13.52 11.07
C GLY A 366 -8.53 14.46 12.05
N TYR A 367 -9.26 15.31 12.78
CA TYR A 367 -8.69 16.33 13.66
C TYR A 367 -7.74 15.78 14.74
N THR A 368 -7.89 14.53 15.15
CA THR A 368 -6.97 13.86 16.08
C THR A 368 -5.51 13.90 15.58
N ALA A 369 -5.30 13.95 14.26
CA ALA A 369 -3.96 14.02 13.65
C ALA A 369 -3.47 15.46 13.45
N HIS A 370 -4.20 16.48 13.95
CA HIS A 370 -3.78 17.88 13.86
C HIS A 370 -2.44 18.11 14.58
N ARG A 371 -1.59 18.92 13.97
CA ARG A 371 -0.30 19.37 14.53
C ARG A 371 -0.11 20.86 14.29
N ASP A 372 0.47 21.55 15.28
CA ASP A 372 0.79 22.98 15.17
C ASP A 372 2.11 23.24 14.43
N ASP A 373 3.01 22.25 14.37
CA ASP A 373 4.36 22.37 13.80
C ASP A 373 4.44 21.97 12.32
N VAL A 374 3.46 21.20 11.82
CA VAL A 374 3.42 20.72 10.43
C VAL A 374 2.00 20.83 9.87
N VAL A 375 1.86 21.46 8.70
CA VAL A 375 0.55 21.55 8.04
C VAL A 375 0.26 20.26 7.30
N LEU A 376 -0.67 19.50 7.83
CA LEU A 376 -1.14 18.24 7.28
C LEU A 376 -2.48 18.41 6.56
N ALA A 377 -2.69 17.56 5.57
CA ALA A 377 -3.96 17.36 4.89
C ALA A 377 -4.27 15.87 4.84
N GLY A 378 -5.53 15.49 4.75
CA GLY A 378 -5.86 14.06 4.71
C GLY A 378 -7.34 13.79 4.52
N LYS A 379 -7.69 12.51 4.51
CA LYS A 379 -9.07 12.05 4.43
C LYS A 379 -9.24 10.72 5.15
N THR A 380 -10.23 10.67 6.01
CA THR A 380 -10.70 9.43 6.65
C THR A 380 -11.65 8.69 5.72
N GLY A 381 -11.70 7.38 5.84
CA GLY A 381 -12.63 6.55 5.10
C GLY A 381 -13.13 5.37 5.91
N THR A 382 -14.41 5.08 5.79
CA THR A 382 -15.01 3.83 6.26
C THR A 382 -15.79 3.24 5.10
N ALA A 383 -15.43 2.01 4.71
CA ALA A 383 -16.12 1.28 3.67
C ALA A 383 -16.90 0.13 4.27
N GLU A 384 -18.20 0.07 4.03
CA GLU A 384 -19.04 -1.05 4.43
C GLU A 384 -18.86 -2.21 3.44
N ILE A 385 -18.60 -3.40 3.97
CA ILE A 385 -18.49 -4.64 3.21
C ILE A 385 -19.65 -5.55 3.62
N LYS A 386 -20.62 -5.68 2.73
CA LYS A 386 -21.85 -6.47 2.95
C LYS A 386 -22.06 -7.41 1.78
N ALA A 387 -22.52 -8.64 2.07
CA ALA A 387 -22.91 -9.60 1.04
C ALA A 387 -24.17 -9.18 0.30
N THR A 388 -25.15 -8.60 1.04
CA THR A 388 -26.38 -8.02 0.51
C THR A 388 -26.72 -6.75 1.27
N LYS A 389 -27.66 -5.98 0.77
CA LYS A 389 -28.12 -4.73 1.39
C LYS A 389 -28.75 -4.94 2.78
N GLU A 390 -29.41 -6.07 2.96
CA GLU A 390 -30.08 -6.48 4.21
C GLU A 390 -29.09 -7.12 5.21
N ASP A 391 -27.87 -7.39 4.78
CA ASP A 391 -26.85 -8.01 5.62
C ASP A 391 -26.42 -7.07 6.76
N THR A 392 -26.81 -7.45 7.99
CA THR A 392 -26.41 -6.76 9.22
C THR A 392 -25.10 -7.30 9.82
N SER A 393 -24.62 -8.43 9.31
CA SER A 393 -23.36 -9.07 9.72
C SER A 393 -22.13 -8.52 9.01
N GLY A 394 -22.34 -7.65 8.01
CA GLY A 394 -21.27 -7.01 7.25
C GLY A 394 -20.23 -6.33 8.14
N THR A 395 -19.02 -6.26 7.64
CA THR A 395 -17.89 -5.62 8.31
C THR A 395 -17.59 -4.25 7.72
N GLU A 396 -16.62 -3.54 8.32
CA GLU A 396 -16.15 -2.25 7.85
C GLU A 396 -14.64 -2.28 7.67
N ILE A 397 -14.17 -1.62 6.60
CA ILE A 397 -12.75 -1.33 6.40
C ILE A 397 -12.54 0.13 6.77
N GLY A 398 -11.62 0.37 7.72
CA GLY A 398 -11.20 1.71 8.10
C GLY A 398 -9.99 2.15 7.29
N TRP A 399 -10.00 3.41 6.84
CA TRP A 399 -8.93 4.02 6.08
C TRP A 399 -8.52 5.37 6.65
N PHE A 400 -7.26 5.68 6.51
CA PHE A 400 -6.76 7.03 6.66
C PHE A 400 -5.69 7.33 5.61
N SER A 401 -5.84 8.46 4.90
CA SER A 401 -4.83 9.01 4.02
C SER A 401 -4.42 10.36 4.58
N ILE A 402 -3.14 10.56 4.87
CA ILE A 402 -2.63 11.80 5.46
C ILE A 402 -1.29 12.16 4.84
N PHE A 403 -1.06 13.46 4.60
CA PHE A 403 0.14 13.92 3.92
C PHE A 403 0.54 15.34 4.32
N THR A 404 1.84 15.62 4.21
CA THR A 404 2.42 16.95 4.35
C THR A 404 2.12 17.80 3.10
N THR A 405 1.85 19.09 3.31
CA THR A 405 1.49 20.01 2.21
C THR A 405 2.56 21.06 1.91
N ASP A 406 3.69 21.01 2.59
CA ASP A 406 4.83 21.88 2.36
C ASP A 406 5.99 21.09 1.73
N GLN A 407 6.33 21.44 0.49
CA GLN A 407 7.44 20.83 -0.24
C GLN A 407 8.80 21.08 0.42
N THR A 408 8.92 22.16 1.19
CA THR A 408 10.15 22.53 1.89
C THR A 408 10.26 21.91 3.29
N ALA A 409 9.25 21.11 3.70
CA ALA A 409 9.32 20.37 4.95
C ALA A 409 10.56 19.47 4.98
N GLU A 410 11.19 19.35 6.15
CA GLU A 410 12.39 18.52 6.33
C GLU A 410 12.10 17.05 6.07
N LYS A 411 10.89 16.59 6.39
CA LYS A 411 10.43 15.20 6.28
C LYS A 411 9.07 15.10 5.57
N PRO A 412 9.03 15.32 4.25
CA PRO A 412 7.77 15.14 3.52
C PRO A 412 7.30 13.69 3.58
N VAL A 413 6.03 13.47 3.91
CA VAL A 413 5.46 12.13 4.00
C VAL A 413 3.99 12.12 3.60
N LEU A 414 3.58 11.05 2.94
CA LEU A 414 2.20 10.67 2.67
C LEU A 414 2.03 9.23 3.17
N ILE A 415 1.04 9.00 4.03
CA ILE A 415 0.71 7.67 4.57
C ILE A 415 -0.72 7.33 4.16
N VAL A 416 -0.92 6.12 3.68
CA VAL A 416 -2.23 5.52 3.45
C VAL A 416 -2.28 4.22 4.23
N SER A 417 -3.09 4.17 5.27
CA SER A 417 -3.31 2.98 6.08
C SER A 417 -4.73 2.46 5.96
N MET A 418 -4.87 1.14 6.00
CA MET A 418 -6.14 0.43 5.94
C MET A 418 -6.17 -0.71 6.96
N VAL A 419 -7.30 -0.86 7.64
CA VAL A 419 -7.55 -1.97 8.59
C VAL A 419 -8.91 -2.59 8.30
N GLU A 420 -8.93 -3.92 8.16
CA GLU A 420 -10.15 -4.72 8.05
C GLU A 420 -10.88 -4.83 9.41
N ASN A 421 -12.21 -5.01 9.38
CA ASN A 421 -13.03 -5.30 10.57
C ASN A 421 -12.98 -4.23 11.67
N VAL A 422 -13.01 -2.97 11.29
CA VAL A 422 -13.05 -1.86 12.27
C VAL A 422 -14.43 -1.57 12.85
N LYS A 423 -15.46 -2.32 12.45
CA LYS A 423 -16.82 -2.19 12.98
C LYS A 423 -16.85 -2.43 14.49
N GLY A 424 -17.35 -1.46 15.21
CA GLY A 424 -17.45 -1.54 16.68
C GLY A 424 -16.18 -1.19 17.46
N ILE A 425 -15.05 -0.92 16.77
CA ILE A 425 -13.79 -0.49 17.42
C ILE A 425 -13.38 0.95 17.07
N GLY A 426 -14.27 1.69 16.39
CA GLY A 426 -14.06 3.11 16.09
C GLY A 426 -14.02 3.47 14.61
N GLY A 427 -14.25 2.51 13.72
CA GLY A 427 -14.22 2.78 12.27
C GLY A 427 -12.89 3.35 11.81
N SER A 428 -12.94 4.36 10.94
CA SER A 428 -11.71 5.06 10.50
C SER A 428 -10.98 5.78 11.64
N GLY A 429 -11.66 6.17 12.72
CA GLY A 429 -11.05 6.80 13.89
C GLY A 429 -9.97 5.93 14.56
N TYR A 430 -10.14 4.61 14.51
CA TYR A 430 -9.13 3.66 14.98
C TYR A 430 -7.81 3.77 14.16
N VAL A 431 -7.92 3.87 12.84
CA VAL A 431 -6.77 4.03 11.95
C VAL A 431 -6.13 5.41 12.14
N VAL A 432 -6.95 6.47 12.25
CA VAL A 432 -6.48 7.84 12.54
C VAL A 432 -5.62 7.88 13.79
N GLN A 433 -6.07 7.25 14.88
CA GLN A 433 -5.32 7.22 16.13
C GLN A 433 -3.93 6.59 15.95
N LYS A 434 -3.85 5.43 15.29
CA LYS A 434 -2.60 4.71 15.07
C LYS A 434 -1.63 5.49 14.18
N ASP A 435 -2.11 6.03 13.06
CA ASP A 435 -1.26 6.84 12.18
C ASP A 435 -0.82 8.16 12.85
N THR A 436 -1.64 8.73 13.74
CA THR A 436 -1.26 9.89 14.54
C THR A 436 -0.05 9.58 15.42
N GLU A 437 -0.03 8.42 16.07
CA GLU A 437 1.11 7.98 16.88
C GLU A 437 2.35 7.76 16.02
N VAL A 438 2.20 7.15 14.82
CA VAL A 438 3.29 6.99 13.84
C VAL A 438 3.87 8.35 13.42
N LEU A 439 3.00 9.32 13.10
CA LEU A 439 3.43 10.66 12.68
C LEU A 439 4.13 11.41 13.80
N ASN A 440 3.68 11.28 15.06
CA ASN A 440 4.36 11.86 16.20
C ASN A 440 5.79 11.34 16.31
N ASP A 441 5.96 10.03 16.30
CA ASP A 441 7.29 9.41 16.34
C ASP A 441 8.15 9.83 15.13
N TYR A 442 7.54 9.91 13.92
CA TYR A 442 8.23 10.26 12.69
C TYR A 442 8.77 11.70 12.70
N PHE A 443 7.96 12.68 13.14
CA PHE A 443 8.39 14.08 13.18
C PHE A 443 9.26 14.42 14.39
N GLU A 444 9.12 13.70 15.52
CA GLU A 444 9.96 13.89 16.72
C GLU A 444 11.35 13.25 16.60
N ARG A 445 11.54 12.33 15.68
CA ARG A 445 12.82 11.69 15.39
C ARG A 445 13.84 12.72 14.87
N LYS A 446 15.00 12.81 15.55
CA LYS A 446 16.10 13.73 15.21
C LYS A 446 16.96 13.19 14.06
#